data_84ba5633143d8c21ffaa13f402b65a9c
#
_entry.id   84ba5633143d8c21ffaa13f402b65a9c
#
_cell.length_a   1.000
_cell.length_b   1.000
_cell.length_c   1.000
_cell.angle_alpha   90.00
_cell.angle_beta   90.00
_cell.angle_gamma   90.00
#
_symmetry.space_group_name_H-M   'P 1'
#
loop_
_entity.id
_entity.type
_entity.pdbx_description
1 polymer ?
#
loop_
_entity_poly.entity_id
_entity_poly.type
_entity_poly.pdbx_seq_one_letter_code
_entity_poly.pdbx_strand_id
1 'polypeptide(L)'
;MIECYKTATAGSIERIEAPESGCWVNAIAPTPEERAWLEEELGVLPEFVRSALDDEETSRIDYDEDVNQTFVIVDYPVAPGEEGAPDARQYDTMPLSMVFIPEKSLFVTLGLYDNPITRDMAAGRVRGVDTRFRTRFLLQILLRISQLYLVYLRRIDRLSSATEEKLHASVRNEELIQMLDLEKSLVYFSTSLKSDEVTLNKIMHGRIIPLYEDDQDLLEDVLVEIHQAIEMCNIYSNTLSGTMDAFASIISNNLNIVMKVLSVITIVMAIPNIVFGFYGMNVGLPFEGVPLLDNWAFPTLLAAVACLIAAWIFKRKGMWH
;
A
#
# COMPACT_ATOMS: atom_id res chain seq x y z
N MET A 1 4.53 -14.38 -23.93
CA MET A 1 4.68 -13.65 -25.23
C MET A 1 6.04 -13.01 -25.29
N ILE A 2 6.80 -13.24 -26.35
CA ILE A 2 8.16 -12.65 -26.56
C ILE A 2 8.11 -11.68 -27.72
N GLU A 3 8.68 -10.50 -27.52
CA GLU A 3 8.80 -9.46 -28.55
C GLU A 3 10.23 -8.93 -28.57
N CYS A 4 10.74 -8.69 -29.78
CA CYS A 4 12.09 -8.16 -29.98
C CYS A 4 12.01 -6.71 -30.49
N TYR A 5 12.84 -5.85 -29.93
CA TYR A 5 12.88 -4.43 -30.26
C TYR A 5 14.32 -3.97 -30.54
N LYS A 6 14.48 -3.06 -31.48
CA LYS A 6 15.78 -2.48 -31.82
C LYS A 6 15.62 -0.99 -32.10
N THR A 7 16.59 -0.21 -31.67
CA THR A 7 16.63 1.20 -31.97
C THR A 7 17.12 1.39 -33.39
N ALA A 8 16.28 1.99 -34.26
CA ALA A 8 16.60 2.36 -35.60
C ALA A 8 17.61 3.52 -35.67
N THR A 9 18.20 3.74 -36.82
CA THR A 9 19.18 4.83 -37.05
C THR A 9 18.64 6.22 -36.74
N ALA A 10 17.32 6.39 -36.81
CA ALA A 10 16.62 7.64 -36.49
C ALA A 10 16.34 7.81 -34.98
N GLY A 11 16.72 6.83 -34.12
CA GLY A 11 16.48 6.87 -32.67
C GLY A 11 15.08 6.43 -32.22
N SER A 12 14.24 5.90 -33.13
CA SER A 12 12.97 5.26 -32.81
C SER A 12 13.18 3.79 -32.43
N ILE A 13 12.40 3.28 -31.48
CA ILE A 13 12.35 1.86 -31.19
C ILE A 13 11.38 1.20 -32.15
N GLU A 14 11.85 0.13 -32.82
CA GLU A 14 11.06 -0.63 -33.76
C GLU A 14 11.03 -2.11 -33.37
N ARG A 15 9.88 -2.75 -33.56
CA ARG A 15 9.73 -4.18 -33.35
C ARG A 15 10.38 -4.92 -34.54
N ILE A 16 11.14 -5.95 -34.19
CA ILE A 16 11.81 -6.82 -35.16
C ILE A 16 11.32 -8.27 -35.04
N GLU A 17 11.39 -9.07 -36.09
CA GLU A 17 10.85 -10.45 -36.09
C GLU A 17 11.77 -11.45 -35.38
N ALA A 18 13.09 -11.20 -35.40
CA ALA A 18 14.07 -12.09 -34.78
C ALA A 18 15.13 -11.28 -34.01
N PRO A 19 15.70 -11.86 -32.93
CA PRO A 19 16.73 -11.19 -32.15
C PRO A 19 18.00 -10.94 -32.98
N GLU A 20 18.49 -9.72 -32.95
CA GLU A 20 19.74 -9.29 -33.59
C GLU A 20 20.66 -8.64 -32.56
N SER A 21 21.96 -8.57 -32.86
CA SER A 21 22.92 -7.87 -32.01
C SER A 21 22.46 -6.43 -31.70
N GLY A 22 22.46 -6.04 -30.42
CA GLY A 22 22.04 -4.72 -29.96
C GLY A 22 20.52 -4.54 -29.83
N CYS A 23 19.75 -5.62 -29.87
CA CYS A 23 18.32 -5.56 -29.63
C CYS A 23 17.98 -5.82 -28.17
N TRP A 24 16.77 -5.43 -27.80
CA TRP A 24 16.10 -5.75 -26.56
C TRP A 24 15.02 -6.81 -26.80
N VAL A 25 15.04 -7.87 -26.00
CA VAL A 25 14.04 -8.94 -25.99
C VAL A 25 13.17 -8.75 -24.76
N ASN A 26 11.86 -8.53 -24.94
CA ASN A 26 10.89 -8.40 -23.87
C ASN A 26 10.05 -9.67 -23.79
N ALA A 27 10.20 -10.43 -22.70
CA ALA A 27 9.48 -11.67 -22.44
C ALA A 27 8.49 -11.48 -21.28
N ILE A 28 7.20 -11.50 -21.60
CA ILE A 28 6.12 -11.34 -20.61
C ILE A 28 5.36 -12.65 -20.54
N ALA A 29 5.22 -13.22 -19.33
CA ALA A 29 4.53 -14.47 -19.05
C ALA A 29 4.87 -15.55 -20.10
N PRO A 30 6.16 -15.92 -20.29
CA PRO A 30 6.56 -16.82 -21.37
C PRO A 30 5.97 -18.20 -21.19
N THR A 31 5.46 -18.79 -22.30
CA THR A 31 4.98 -20.16 -22.31
C THR A 31 6.15 -21.16 -22.10
N PRO A 32 5.88 -22.45 -21.81
CA PRO A 32 6.95 -23.43 -21.69
C PRO A 32 7.86 -23.51 -22.93
N GLU A 33 7.28 -23.37 -24.14
CA GLU A 33 8.03 -23.36 -25.38
C GLU A 33 8.88 -22.08 -25.52
N GLU A 34 8.36 -20.93 -25.11
CA GLU A 34 9.07 -19.67 -25.09
C GLU A 34 10.20 -19.65 -24.04
N ARG A 35 10.03 -20.36 -22.91
CA ARG A 35 11.10 -20.56 -21.90
C ARG A 35 12.22 -21.42 -22.47
N ALA A 36 11.90 -22.54 -23.09
CA ALA A 36 12.87 -23.39 -23.76
C ALA A 36 13.65 -22.59 -24.83
N TRP A 37 12.98 -21.74 -25.59
CA TRP A 37 13.62 -20.86 -26.56
C TRP A 37 14.58 -19.83 -25.92
N LEU A 38 14.20 -19.23 -24.77
CA LEU A 38 15.07 -18.32 -24.01
C LEU A 38 16.33 -19.04 -23.53
N GLU A 39 16.21 -20.28 -23.08
CA GLU A 39 17.31 -21.08 -22.54
C GLU A 39 18.20 -21.65 -23.66
N GLU A 40 17.62 -22.30 -24.67
CA GLU A 40 18.36 -23.03 -25.71
C GLU A 40 18.86 -22.12 -26.83
N GLU A 41 18.02 -21.19 -27.33
CA GLU A 41 18.37 -20.33 -28.47
C GLU A 41 19.04 -19.03 -28.05
N LEU A 42 18.52 -18.34 -27.03
CA LEU A 42 19.17 -17.12 -26.52
C LEU A 42 20.29 -17.44 -25.53
N GLY A 43 20.27 -18.61 -24.89
CA GLY A 43 21.28 -19.04 -23.94
C GLY A 43 21.16 -18.38 -22.58
N VAL A 44 19.96 -17.91 -22.19
CA VAL A 44 19.71 -17.41 -20.84
C VAL A 44 19.84 -18.58 -19.85
N LEU A 45 20.53 -18.36 -18.74
CA LEU A 45 20.68 -19.40 -17.72
C LEU A 45 19.30 -19.84 -17.18
N PRO A 46 19.03 -21.16 -17.08
CA PRO A 46 17.73 -21.68 -16.61
C PRO A 46 17.36 -21.20 -15.20
N GLU A 47 18.36 -20.96 -14.34
CA GLU A 47 18.15 -20.42 -13.01
C GLU A 47 17.66 -18.97 -13.04
N PHE A 48 18.16 -18.14 -13.97
CA PHE A 48 17.69 -16.77 -14.17
C PHE A 48 16.25 -16.73 -14.70
N VAL A 49 15.91 -17.63 -15.63
CA VAL A 49 14.54 -17.76 -16.13
C VAL A 49 13.59 -18.18 -15.01
N ARG A 50 14.02 -19.11 -14.14
CA ARG A 50 13.23 -19.58 -13.00
C ARG A 50 12.99 -18.46 -11.99
N SER A 51 14.05 -17.75 -11.58
CA SER A 51 13.95 -16.62 -10.64
C SER A 51 13.13 -15.47 -11.20
N ALA A 52 13.23 -15.20 -12.50
CA ALA A 52 12.44 -14.15 -13.15
C ALA A 52 10.93 -14.43 -13.19
N LEU A 53 10.52 -15.67 -12.98
CA LEU A 53 9.13 -16.13 -13.01
C LEU A 53 8.62 -16.55 -11.62
N ASP A 54 9.32 -16.14 -10.57
CA ASP A 54 8.90 -16.26 -9.18
C ASP A 54 8.40 -14.88 -8.71
N ASP A 55 7.15 -14.80 -8.27
CA ASP A 55 6.52 -13.56 -7.82
C ASP A 55 6.96 -13.12 -6.40
N GLU A 56 7.57 -14.04 -5.64
CA GLU A 56 8.14 -13.76 -4.31
C GLU A 56 9.65 -13.47 -4.35
N GLU A 57 10.27 -13.39 -5.54
CA GLU A 57 11.70 -13.19 -5.67
C GLU A 57 12.12 -11.77 -5.25
N THR A 58 13.25 -11.66 -4.54
CA THR A 58 13.71 -10.38 -4.00
C THR A 58 14.73 -9.72 -4.92
N SER A 59 14.76 -8.37 -4.89
CA SER A 59 15.69 -7.56 -5.68
C SER A 59 17.14 -7.91 -5.39
N ARG A 60 17.90 -8.24 -6.43
CA ARG A 60 19.33 -8.54 -6.35
C ARG A 60 20.04 -8.39 -7.69
N ILE A 61 21.33 -8.46 -7.67
CA ILE A 61 22.21 -8.59 -8.83
C ILE A 61 23.08 -9.82 -8.67
N ASP A 62 23.10 -10.65 -9.69
CA ASP A 62 23.93 -11.85 -9.78
C ASP A 62 24.77 -11.80 -11.07
N TYR A 63 25.97 -12.37 -11.02
CA TYR A 63 26.88 -12.47 -12.16
C TYR A 63 27.44 -13.89 -12.22
N ASP A 64 27.26 -14.52 -13.37
CA ASP A 64 27.84 -15.82 -13.66
C ASP A 64 29.08 -15.64 -14.54
N GLU A 65 30.25 -16.07 -14.04
CA GLU A 65 31.53 -15.93 -14.71
C GLU A 65 31.69 -16.92 -15.87
N ASP A 66 31.08 -18.11 -15.79
CA ASP A 66 31.27 -19.18 -16.78
C ASP A 66 30.60 -18.83 -18.12
N VAL A 67 29.44 -18.22 -18.05
CA VAL A 67 28.68 -17.77 -19.25
C VAL A 67 28.70 -16.24 -19.43
N ASN A 68 29.41 -15.52 -18.56
CA ASN A 68 29.53 -14.06 -18.61
C ASN A 68 28.15 -13.36 -18.72
N GLN A 69 27.17 -13.78 -17.90
CA GLN A 69 25.85 -13.18 -17.84
C GLN A 69 25.65 -12.43 -16.54
N THR A 70 24.99 -11.28 -16.62
CA THR A 70 24.55 -10.51 -15.45
C THR A 70 23.03 -10.53 -15.38
N PHE A 71 22.51 -10.91 -14.22
CA PHE A 71 21.10 -10.92 -13.88
C PHE A 71 20.83 -9.81 -12.87
N VAL A 72 19.85 -8.97 -13.15
CA VAL A 72 19.36 -7.94 -12.25
C VAL A 72 17.86 -8.13 -12.08
N ILE A 73 17.40 -8.26 -10.86
CA ILE A 73 15.99 -8.27 -10.53
C ILE A 73 15.67 -7.13 -9.58
N VAL A 74 14.60 -6.40 -9.84
CA VAL A 74 14.11 -5.27 -9.06
C VAL A 74 12.60 -5.31 -9.01
N ASP A 75 12.02 -4.74 -7.98
CA ASP A 75 10.58 -4.66 -7.83
C ASP A 75 10.04 -3.36 -8.45
N TYR A 76 8.91 -3.46 -9.14
CA TYR A 76 8.16 -2.30 -9.61
C TYR A 76 6.78 -2.24 -8.96
N PRO A 77 6.24 -1.05 -8.70
CA PRO A 77 4.95 -0.91 -8.04
C PRO A 77 3.80 -1.16 -9.02
N VAL A 78 2.75 -1.83 -8.53
CA VAL A 78 1.52 -2.17 -9.26
C VAL A 78 0.33 -1.50 -8.57
N ALA A 79 -0.56 -0.89 -9.37
CA ALA A 79 -1.77 -0.26 -8.85
C ALA A 79 -2.94 -1.26 -8.76
N PRO A 80 -3.93 -1.00 -7.89
CA PRO A 80 -5.15 -1.79 -7.82
C PRO A 80 -5.82 -1.93 -9.19
N GLY A 81 -6.13 -3.17 -9.58
CA GLY A 81 -6.76 -3.48 -10.86
C GLY A 81 -5.82 -3.57 -12.07
N GLU A 82 -4.52 -3.38 -11.89
CA GLU A 82 -3.51 -3.72 -12.89
C GLU A 82 -3.19 -5.22 -12.86
N GLU A 83 -2.63 -5.75 -13.95
CA GLU A 83 -2.17 -7.14 -13.99
C GLU A 83 -1.05 -7.34 -12.94
N GLY A 84 -1.15 -8.42 -12.17
CA GLY A 84 -0.22 -8.70 -11.07
C GLY A 84 -0.66 -8.15 -9.71
N ALA A 85 -1.66 -7.29 -9.63
CA ALA A 85 -2.19 -6.86 -8.33
C ALA A 85 -3.08 -7.98 -7.72
N PRO A 86 -2.69 -8.58 -6.58
CA PRO A 86 -3.44 -9.69 -5.98
C PRO A 86 -4.79 -9.24 -5.41
N ASP A 87 -4.91 -7.99 -5.02
CA ASP A 87 -6.16 -7.38 -4.51
C ASP A 87 -6.50 -6.10 -5.29
N ALA A 88 -7.76 -6.00 -5.70
CA ALA A 88 -8.28 -4.83 -6.43
C ALA A 88 -8.31 -3.53 -5.58
N ARG A 89 -7.91 -3.57 -4.31
CA ARG A 89 -7.92 -2.43 -3.38
C ARG A 89 -6.56 -2.00 -2.89
N GLN A 90 -5.52 -2.81 -3.09
CA GLN A 90 -4.18 -2.58 -2.58
C GLN A 90 -3.20 -2.32 -3.71
N TYR A 91 -2.23 -1.45 -3.46
CA TYR A 91 -1.01 -1.37 -4.26
C TYR A 91 -0.07 -2.49 -3.81
N ASP A 92 0.65 -3.06 -4.75
CA ASP A 92 1.60 -4.12 -4.51
C ASP A 92 2.89 -3.89 -5.29
N THR A 93 3.83 -4.81 -5.21
CA THR A 93 5.07 -4.79 -5.97
C THR A 93 5.27 -6.11 -6.68
N MET A 94 5.84 -6.07 -7.88
CA MET A 94 6.12 -7.23 -8.71
C MET A 94 7.56 -7.19 -9.20
N PRO A 95 8.23 -8.34 -9.31
CA PRO A 95 9.59 -8.42 -9.81
C PRO A 95 9.64 -8.19 -11.33
N LEU A 96 10.64 -7.42 -11.76
CA LEU A 96 11.06 -7.29 -13.16
C LEU A 96 12.52 -7.67 -13.27
N SER A 97 12.78 -8.69 -14.05
CA SER A 97 14.13 -9.21 -14.26
C SER A 97 14.74 -8.70 -15.55
N MET A 98 16.05 -8.49 -15.52
CA MET A 98 16.84 -8.00 -16.63
C MET A 98 18.11 -8.84 -16.76
N VAL A 99 18.37 -9.37 -17.95
CA VAL A 99 19.54 -10.22 -18.23
C VAL A 99 20.40 -9.58 -19.31
N PHE A 100 21.67 -9.43 -19.02
CA PHE A 100 22.69 -9.08 -20.02
C PHE A 100 23.30 -10.34 -20.59
N ILE A 101 23.33 -10.46 -21.92
CA ILE A 101 24.00 -11.53 -22.67
C ILE A 101 25.08 -10.88 -23.54
N PRO A 102 26.29 -10.65 -23.00
CA PRO A 102 27.35 -9.91 -23.73
C PRO A 102 27.78 -10.58 -25.02
N GLU A 103 27.87 -11.92 -25.03
CA GLU A 103 28.30 -12.69 -26.22
C GLU A 103 27.44 -12.43 -27.46
N LYS A 104 26.12 -12.32 -27.26
CA LYS A 104 25.14 -12.03 -28.31
C LYS A 104 24.82 -10.52 -28.42
N SER A 105 25.40 -9.71 -27.55
CA SER A 105 25.06 -8.29 -27.40
C SER A 105 23.57 -8.02 -27.20
N LEU A 106 22.89 -8.88 -26.42
CA LEU A 106 21.47 -8.78 -26.13
C LEU A 106 21.22 -8.26 -24.74
N PHE A 107 20.06 -7.63 -24.58
CA PHE A 107 19.46 -7.27 -23.30
C PHE A 107 18.06 -7.88 -23.24
N VAL A 108 17.75 -8.63 -22.20
CA VAL A 108 16.48 -9.36 -22.05
C VAL A 108 15.77 -8.85 -20.81
N THR A 109 14.49 -8.49 -20.94
CA THR A 109 13.61 -8.28 -19.79
C THR A 109 12.65 -9.45 -19.68
N LEU A 110 12.47 -9.95 -18.43
CA LEU A 110 11.51 -11.02 -18.13
C LEU A 110 10.60 -10.55 -17.00
N GLY A 111 9.31 -10.79 -17.17
CA GLY A 111 8.30 -10.48 -16.15
C GLY A 111 7.12 -11.43 -16.20
N LEU A 112 6.44 -11.57 -15.06
CA LEU A 112 5.23 -12.39 -14.94
C LEU A 112 4.03 -11.73 -15.61
N TYR A 113 3.98 -10.41 -15.60
CA TYR A 113 2.84 -9.61 -16.07
C TYR A 113 3.30 -8.50 -17.02
N ASP A 114 2.37 -8.06 -17.87
CA ASP A 114 2.60 -6.85 -18.67
C ASP A 114 2.65 -5.63 -17.72
N ASN A 115 3.66 -4.81 -17.90
CA ASN A 115 3.92 -3.68 -17.01
C ASN A 115 4.05 -2.36 -17.79
N PRO A 116 3.70 -1.22 -17.15
CA PRO A 116 3.75 0.07 -17.81
C PRO A 116 5.16 0.51 -18.20
N ILE A 117 6.20 -0.02 -17.54
CA ILE A 117 7.60 0.38 -17.78
C ILE A 117 8.05 -0.13 -19.16
N THR A 118 8.02 -1.46 -19.36
CA THR A 118 8.42 -2.07 -20.63
C THR A 118 7.50 -1.67 -21.77
N ARG A 119 6.21 -1.50 -21.51
CA ARG A 119 5.21 -1.01 -22.48
C ARG A 119 5.52 0.41 -22.96
N ASP A 120 5.89 1.32 -22.05
CA ASP A 120 6.26 2.70 -22.40
C ASP A 120 7.57 2.74 -23.16
N MET A 121 8.54 1.87 -22.82
CA MET A 121 9.79 1.70 -23.57
C MET A 121 9.51 1.23 -25.01
N ALA A 122 8.74 0.15 -25.15
CA ALA A 122 8.39 -0.43 -26.47
C ALA A 122 7.62 0.54 -27.36
N ALA A 123 6.74 1.35 -26.76
CA ALA A 123 5.97 2.38 -27.46
C ALA A 123 6.78 3.64 -27.82
N GLY A 124 8.07 3.71 -27.46
CA GLY A 124 8.93 4.88 -27.70
C GLY A 124 8.51 6.13 -26.91
N ARG A 125 7.77 5.98 -25.81
CA ARG A 125 7.32 7.10 -24.97
C ARG A 125 8.43 7.64 -24.08
N VAL A 126 9.49 6.87 -23.88
CA VAL A 126 10.65 7.26 -23.07
C VAL A 126 11.72 7.85 -24.00
N ARG A 127 12.11 9.09 -23.76
CA ARG A 127 13.10 9.78 -24.58
C ARG A 127 14.51 9.27 -24.31
N GLY A 128 15.35 9.23 -25.35
CA GLY A 128 16.78 8.89 -25.25
C GLY A 128 17.03 7.41 -24.99
N VAL A 129 16.03 6.54 -25.19
CA VAL A 129 16.20 5.09 -25.12
C VAL A 129 16.92 4.58 -26.36
N ASP A 130 18.00 3.82 -26.14
CA ASP A 130 18.77 3.17 -27.20
C ASP A 130 19.16 1.77 -26.75
N THR A 131 18.63 0.76 -27.44
CA THR A 131 18.84 -0.66 -27.12
C THR A 131 20.29 -1.12 -27.27
N ARG A 132 21.12 -0.35 -28.02
CA ARG A 132 22.55 -0.63 -28.22
C ARG A 132 23.37 -0.34 -26.96
N PHE A 133 22.95 0.61 -26.14
CA PHE A 133 23.60 1.00 -24.89
C PHE A 133 22.93 0.32 -23.69
N ARG A 134 23.17 -0.96 -23.51
CA ARG A 134 22.48 -1.85 -22.57
C ARG A 134 22.52 -1.36 -21.14
N THR A 135 23.66 -0.87 -20.67
CA THR A 135 23.77 -0.29 -19.30
C THR A 135 22.85 0.92 -19.16
N ARG A 136 22.91 1.85 -20.09
CA ARG A 136 22.03 3.02 -20.09
C ARG A 136 20.54 2.64 -20.17
N PHE A 137 20.23 1.62 -20.97
CA PHE A 137 18.87 1.10 -21.09
C PHE A 137 18.36 0.51 -19.76
N LEU A 138 19.19 -0.29 -19.06
CA LEU A 138 18.91 -0.75 -17.70
C LEU A 138 18.59 0.44 -16.77
N LEU A 139 19.49 1.44 -16.72
CA LEU A 139 19.33 2.58 -15.82
C LEU A 139 18.08 3.41 -16.13
N GLN A 140 17.68 3.49 -17.39
CA GLN A 140 16.42 4.13 -17.79
C GLN A 140 15.19 3.35 -17.31
N ILE A 141 15.24 2.00 -17.33
CA ILE A 141 14.19 1.16 -16.73
C ILE A 141 14.12 1.44 -15.23
N LEU A 142 15.24 1.44 -14.52
CA LEU A 142 15.31 1.68 -13.09
C LEU A 142 14.80 3.08 -12.71
N LEU A 143 15.15 4.10 -13.50
CA LEU A 143 14.62 5.46 -13.32
C LEU A 143 13.08 5.50 -13.49
N ARG A 144 12.55 4.79 -14.49
CA ARG A 144 11.09 4.72 -14.68
C ARG A 144 10.39 4.00 -13.53
N ILE A 145 10.98 2.94 -12.98
CA ILE A 145 10.47 2.25 -11.78
C ILE A 145 10.42 3.23 -10.61
N SER A 146 11.51 3.94 -10.32
CA SER A 146 11.59 4.93 -9.23
C SER A 146 10.52 6.02 -9.36
N GLN A 147 10.37 6.56 -10.57
CA GLN A 147 9.35 7.58 -10.87
C GLN A 147 7.92 7.04 -10.69
N LEU A 148 7.68 5.77 -11.02
CA LEU A 148 6.38 5.13 -10.85
C LEU A 148 6.04 4.97 -9.36
N TYR A 149 7.00 4.59 -8.52
CA TYR A 149 6.83 4.60 -7.06
C TYR A 149 6.40 5.97 -6.54
N LEU A 150 7.07 7.04 -6.95
CA LEU A 150 6.71 8.41 -6.54
C LEU A 150 5.30 8.82 -7.00
N VAL A 151 4.88 8.38 -8.19
CA VAL A 151 3.51 8.62 -8.67
C VAL A 151 2.49 7.91 -7.80
N TYR A 152 2.73 6.64 -7.46
CA TYR A 152 1.78 5.86 -6.66
C TYR A 152 1.78 6.27 -5.20
N LEU A 153 2.92 6.63 -4.62
CA LEU A 153 2.99 7.21 -3.28
C LEU A 153 2.14 8.48 -3.16
N ARG A 154 2.22 9.39 -4.15
CA ARG A 154 1.37 10.59 -4.18
C ARG A 154 -0.12 10.26 -4.35
N ARG A 155 -0.47 9.16 -5.02
CA ARG A 155 -1.87 8.68 -5.11
C ARG A 155 -2.34 8.13 -3.76
N ILE A 156 -1.52 7.34 -3.09
CA ILE A 156 -1.81 6.80 -1.75
C ILE A 156 -2.05 7.95 -0.76
N ASP A 157 -1.21 8.97 -0.74
CA ASP A 157 -1.35 10.16 0.10
C ASP A 157 -2.70 10.87 -0.13
N ARG A 158 -3.07 11.08 -1.39
CA ARG A 158 -4.37 11.69 -1.73
C ARG A 158 -5.55 10.83 -1.30
N LEU A 159 -5.46 9.51 -1.48
CA LEU A 159 -6.50 8.57 -1.06
C LEU A 159 -6.62 8.52 0.47
N SER A 160 -5.50 8.53 1.18
CA SER A 160 -5.45 8.59 2.64
C SER A 160 -6.14 9.86 3.15
N SER A 161 -5.77 11.04 2.63
CA SER A 161 -6.39 12.31 3.01
C SER A 161 -7.89 12.36 2.73
N ALA A 162 -8.33 11.84 1.58
CA ALA A 162 -9.75 11.79 1.24
C ALA A 162 -10.54 10.82 2.15
N THR A 163 -9.91 9.71 2.58
CA THR A 163 -10.51 8.75 3.49
C THR A 163 -10.57 9.30 4.92
N GLU A 164 -9.55 10.02 5.35
CA GLU A 164 -9.53 10.73 6.64
C GLU A 164 -10.67 11.75 6.73
N GLU A 165 -10.91 12.55 5.69
CA GLU A 165 -12.02 13.51 5.65
C GLU A 165 -13.38 12.81 5.81
N LYS A 166 -13.58 11.66 5.17
CA LYS A 166 -14.80 10.85 5.32
C LYS A 166 -14.95 10.30 6.75
N LEU A 167 -13.85 9.84 7.36
CA LEU A 167 -13.86 9.36 8.76
C LEU A 167 -14.22 10.47 9.74
N HIS A 168 -13.77 11.70 9.51
CA HIS A 168 -14.19 12.86 10.32
C HIS A 168 -15.69 13.14 10.21
N ALA A 169 -16.27 12.94 9.04
CA ALA A 169 -17.71 13.15 8.83
C ALA A 169 -18.56 12.01 9.40
N SER A 170 -18.10 10.78 9.29
CA SER A 170 -18.82 9.57 9.75
C SER A 170 -17.85 8.40 9.87
N VAL A 171 -17.65 7.91 11.08
CA VAL A 171 -16.77 6.74 11.31
C VAL A 171 -17.50 5.48 10.83
N ARG A 172 -17.07 4.92 9.70
CA ARG A 172 -17.54 3.64 9.16
C ARG A 172 -16.39 2.65 9.08
N ASN A 173 -16.71 1.37 9.18
CA ASN A 173 -15.69 0.32 9.10
C ASN A 173 -15.03 0.23 7.72
N GLU A 174 -15.74 0.64 6.65
CA GLU A 174 -15.23 0.59 5.28
C GLU A 174 -14.03 1.53 5.08
N GLU A 175 -14.10 2.76 5.61
CA GLU A 175 -13.00 3.72 5.54
C GLU A 175 -11.80 3.28 6.37
N LEU A 176 -12.02 2.65 7.54
CA LEU A 176 -10.95 2.08 8.35
C LEU A 176 -10.25 0.93 7.64
N ILE A 177 -11.01 0.05 6.96
CA ILE A 177 -10.44 -1.04 6.16
C ILE A 177 -9.64 -0.46 5.00
N GLN A 178 -10.14 0.57 4.31
CA GLN A 178 -9.40 1.24 3.24
C GLN A 178 -8.08 1.84 3.74
N MET A 179 -8.05 2.44 4.93
CA MET A 179 -6.79 2.94 5.51
C MET A 179 -5.80 1.81 5.82
N LEU A 180 -6.28 0.66 6.32
CA LEU A 180 -5.45 -0.54 6.52
C LEU A 180 -4.88 -1.08 5.20
N ASP A 181 -5.67 -1.07 4.13
CA ASP A 181 -5.21 -1.51 2.81
C ASP A 181 -4.12 -0.57 2.25
N LEU A 182 -4.24 0.75 2.49
CA LEU A 182 -3.20 1.71 2.15
C LEU A 182 -1.93 1.53 3.01
N GLU A 183 -2.08 1.24 4.31
CA GLU A 183 -0.94 0.97 5.20
C GLU A 183 -0.16 -0.26 4.75
N LYS A 184 -0.84 -1.36 4.40
CA LYS A 184 -0.20 -2.56 3.83
C LYS A 184 0.54 -2.24 2.55
N SER A 185 -0.06 -1.45 1.66
CA SER A 185 0.59 -1.02 0.42
C SER A 185 1.91 -0.28 0.68
N LEU A 186 1.94 0.59 1.68
CA LEU A 186 3.17 1.30 2.08
C LEU A 186 4.22 0.35 2.67
N VAL A 187 3.81 -0.72 3.36
CA VAL A 187 4.74 -1.75 3.86
C VAL A 187 5.40 -2.49 2.69
N TYR A 188 4.62 -2.91 1.67
CA TYR A 188 5.16 -3.54 0.47
C TYR A 188 6.13 -2.62 -0.26
N PHE A 189 5.73 -1.38 -0.51
CA PHE A 189 6.60 -0.38 -1.14
C PHE A 189 7.88 -0.12 -0.35
N SER A 190 7.80 0.00 0.97
CA SER A 190 8.97 0.21 1.82
C SER A 190 9.95 -0.96 1.78
N THR A 191 9.43 -2.19 1.69
CA THR A 191 10.25 -3.41 1.64
C THR A 191 10.96 -3.51 0.30
N SER A 192 10.23 -3.37 -0.80
CA SER A 192 10.78 -3.44 -2.16
C SER A 192 11.76 -2.31 -2.44
N LEU A 193 11.41 -1.06 -2.11
CA LEU A 193 12.30 0.09 -2.30
C LEU A 193 13.64 -0.06 -1.58
N LYS A 194 13.66 -0.61 -0.34
CA LYS A 194 14.89 -0.88 0.39
C LYS A 194 15.72 -1.99 -0.25
N SER A 195 15.08 -3.02 -0.80
CA SER A 195 15.76 -4.09 -1.52
C SER A 195 16.35 -3.57 -2.84
N ASP A 196 15.60 -2.74 -3.56
CA ASP A 196 16.05 -2.07 -4.78
C ASP A 196 17.24 -1.16 -4.50
N GLU A 197 17.20 -0.35 -3.43
CA GLU A 197 18.31 0.50 -3.01
C GLU A 197 19.61 -0.29 -2.79
N VAL A 198 19.52 -1.44 -2.11
CA VAL A 198 20.67 -2.31 -1.90
C VAL A 198 21.23 -2.83 -3.22
N THR A 199 20.36 -3.20 -4.15
CA THR A 199 20.74 -3.69 -5.49
C THR A 199 21.39 -2.59 -6.32
N LEU A 200 20.83 -1.37 -6.32
CA LEU A 200 21.41 -0.20 -7.00
C LEU A 200 22.78 0.19 -6.44
N ASN A 201 22.95 0.14 -5.12
CA ASN A 201 24.25 0.37 -4.48
C ASN A 201 25.31 -0.69 -4.88
N LYS A 202 24.89 -1.96 -5.04
CA LYS A 202 25.78 -3.00 -5.58
C LYS A 202 26.16 -2.75 -7.03
N ILE A 203 25.26 -2.24 -7.88
CA ILE A 203 25.55 -1.83 -9.26
C ILE A 203 26.57 -0.70 -9.26
N MET A 204 26.41 0.31 -8.40
CA MET A 204 27.31 1.46 -8.32
C MET A 204 28.73 1.07 -7.90
N HIS A 205 28.87 0.19 -6.92
CA HIS A 205 30.17 -0.13 -6.30
C HIS A 205 30.76 -1.47 -6.77
N GLY A 206 29.95 -2.38 -7.31
CA GLY A 206 30.30 -3.78 -7.54
C GLY A 206 31.16 -4.08 -8.78
N ARG A 207 31.32 -3.15 -9.72
CA ARG A 207 32.03 -3.33 -10.99
C ARG A 207 31.50 -4.49 -11.87
N ILE A 208 30.32 -5.02 -11.54
CA ILE A 208 29.69 -6.12 -12.29
C ILE A 208 29.18 -5.62 -13.65
N ILE A 209 28.61 -4.41 -13.66
CA ILE A 209 28.12 -3.74 -14.86
C ILE A 209 29.09 -2.58 -15.18
N PRO A 210 29.63 -2.51 -16.39
CA PRO A 210 30.50 -1.40 -16.77
C PRO A 210 29.67 -0.10 -16.87
N LEU A 211 30.05 0.90 -16.08
CA LEU A 211 29.45 2.24 -16.06
C LEU A 211 30.38 3.21 -16.75
N TYR A 212 29.89 3.96 -17.73
CA TYR A 212 30.54 5.11 -18.30
C TYR A 212 30.23 6.35 -17.46
N GLU A 213 30.93 7.47 -17.68
CA GLU A 213 30.76 8.70 -16.89
C GLU A 213 29.28 9.19 -16.90
N ASP A 214 28.67 9.26 -18.08
CA ASP A 214 27.24 9.60 -18.22
C ASP A 214 26.28 8.60 -17.59
N ASP A 215 26.69 7.34 -17.42
CA ASP A 215 25.87 6.29 -16.78
C ASP A 215 25.96 6.40 -15.26
N GLN A 216 27.08 6.88 -14.71
CA GLN A 216 27.22 7.16 -13.29
C GLN A 216 26.27 8.26 -12.83
N ASP A 217 26.22 9.38 -13.57
CA ASP A 217 25.28 10.47 -13.30
C ASP A 217 23.81 9.97 -13.32
N LEU A 218 23.47 9.16 -14.33
CA LEU A 218 22.12 8.59 -14.43
C LEU A 218 21.80 7.64 -13.25
N LEU A 219 22.76 6.83 -12.81
CA LEU A 219 22.58 5.96 -11.64
C LEU A 219 22.45 6.75 -10.33
N GLU A 220 23.18 7.86 -10.19
CA GLU A 220 23.01 8.78 -9.06
C GLU A 220 21.62 9.39 -9.05
N ASP A 221 21.10 9.80 -10.21
CA ASP A 221 19.71 10.28 -10.33
C ASP A 221 18.69 9.21 -9.90
N VAL A 222 18.89 7.95 -10.32
CA VAL A 222 18.03 6.82 -9.90
C VAL A 222 18.05 6.67 -8.38
N LEU A 223 19.25 6.70 -7.76
CA LEU A 223 19.39 6.58 -6.32
C LEU A 223 18.72 7.73 -5.57
N VAL A 224 18.80 8.96 -6.08
CA VAL A 224 18.11 10.11 -5.50
C VAL A 224 16.60 9.91 -5.51
N GLU A 225 16.03 9.45 -6.63
CA GLU A 225 14.59 9.18 -6.75
C GLU A 225 14.15 8.03 -5.82
N ILE A 226 14.94 6.96 -5.71
CA ILE A 226 14.67 5.84 -4.76
C ILE A 226 14.72 6.31 -3.31
N HIS A 227 15.76 7.06 -2.92
CA HIS A 227 15.85 7.64 -1.56
C HIS A 227 14.64 8.53 -1.25
N GLN A 228 14.24 9.39 -2.20
CA GLN A 228 13.05 10.21 -2.05
C GLN A 228 11.79 9.35 -1.86
N ALA A 229 11.64 8.25 -2.63
CA ALA A 229 10.51 7.36 -2.50
C ALA A 229 10.48 6.66 -1.12
N ILE A 230 11.64 6.21 -0.61
CA ILE A 230 11.78 5.62 0.73
C ILE A 230 11.35 6.60 1.81
N GLU A 231 11.85 7.85 1.76
CA GLU A 231 11.50 8.89 2.73
C GLU A 231 10.00 9.21 2.68
N MET A 232 9.42 9.37 1.50
CA MET A 232 7.98 9.60 1.34
C MET A 232 7.16 8.42 1.89
N CYS A 233 7.58 7.18 1.62
CA CYS A 233 6.94 5.99 2.13
C CYS A 233 6.94 5.96 3.67
N ASN A 234 8.08 6.26 4.30
CA ASN A 234 8.21 6.34 5.75
C ASN A 234 7.32 7.45 6.36
N ILE A 235 7.29 8.64 5.74
CA ILE A 235 6.46 9.76 6.21
C ILE A 235 4.98 9.38 6.13
N TYR A 236 4.53 8.84 5.00
CA TYR A 236 3.12 8.48 4.80
C TYR A 236 2.69 7.33 5.71
N SER A 237 3.55 6.32 5.91
CA SER A 237 3.27 5.21 6.84
C SER A 237 3.10 5.71 8.27
N ASN A 238 4.02 6.56 8.75
CA ASN A 238 3.94 7.14 10.09
C ASN A 238 2.70 8.02 10.28
N THR A 239 2.37 8.83 9.26
CA THR A 239 1.19 9.69 9.29
C THR A 239 -0.09 8.86 9.34
N LEU A 240 -0.17 7.82 8.52
CA LEU A 240 -1.34 6.94 8.42
C LEU A 240 -1.56 6.17 9.73
N SER A 241 -0.51 5.56 10.29
CA SER A 241 -0.56 4.88 11.60
C SER A 241 -1.00 5.84 12.72
N GLY A 242 -0.44 7.05 12.77
CA GLY A 242 -0.83 8.08 13.74
C GLY A 242 -2.29 8.51 13.60
N THR A 243 -2.78 8.64 12.38
CA THR A 243 -4.18 8.93 12.08
C THR A 243 -5.10 7.81 12.56
N MET A 244 -4.75 6.54 12.31
CA MET A 244 -5.52 5.40 12.78
C MET A 244 -5.59 5.30 14.30
N ASP A 245 -4.48 5.56 15.01
CA ASP A 245 -4.44 5.61 16.47
C ASP A 245 -5.34 6.73 17.03
N ALA A 246 -5.33 7.90 16.38
CA ALA A 246 -6.20 9.01 16.74
C ALA A 246 -7.70 8.63 16.57
N PHE A 247 -8.07 7.99 15.46
CA PHE A 247 -9.45 7.51 15.25
C PHE A 247 -9.84 6.43 16.25
N ALA A 248 -8.98 5.48 16.58
CA ALA A 248 -9.25 4.49 17.63
C ALA A 248 -9.55 5.16 18.98
N SER A 249 -8.80 6.22 19.33
CA SER A 249 -9.03 7.02 20.53
C SER A 249 -10.36 7.79 20.50
N ILE A 250 -10.72 8.36 19.34
CA ILE A 250 -12.00 9.06 19.13
C ILE A 250 -13.17 8.08 19.27
N ILE A 251 -13.09 6.90 18.65
CA ILE A 251 -14.11 5.86 18.75
C ILE A 251 -14.30 5.43 20.20
N SER A 252 -13.21 5.17 20.93
CA SER A 252 -13.25 4.83 22.36
C SER A 252 -13.90 5.92 23.20
N ASN A 253 -13.55 7.19 22.94
CA ASN A 253 -14.17 8.32 23.65
C ASN A 253 -15.66 8.42 23.35
N ASN A 254 -16.08 8.26 22.09
CA ASN A 254 -17.50 8.29 21.70
C ASN A 254 -18.28 7.17 22.37
N LEU A 255 -17.71 5.95 22.45
CA LEU A 255 -18.30 4.83 23.17
C LEU A 255 -18.49 5.15 24.65
N ASN A 256 -17.49 5.75 25.30
CA ASN A 256 -17.59 6.20 26.69
C ASN A 256 -18.69 7.24 26.90
N ILE A 257 -18.89 8.18 25.97
CA ILE A 257 -19.98 9.16 26.02
C ILE A 257 -21.32 8.43 25.92
N VAL A 258 -21.51 7.54 24.97
CA VAL A 258 -22.75 6.75 24.82
C VAL A 258 -23.04 5.94 26.07
N MET A 259 -22.02 5.27 26.63
CA MET A 259 -22.17 4.48 27.87
C MET A 259 -22.53 5.35 29.07
N LYS A 260 -21.97 6.55 29.20
CA LYS A 260 -22.34 7.53 30.23
C LYS A 260 -23.81 7.96 30.11
N VAL A 261 -24.24 8.31 28.91
CA VAL A 261 -25.63 8.72 28.64
C VAL A 261 -26.61 7.58 28.95
N LEU A 262 -26.30 6.36 28.49
CA LEU A 262 -27.13 5.18 28.75
C LEU A 262 -27.24 4.88 30.26
N SER A 263 -26.12 4.99 30.97
CA SER A 263 -26.08 4.79 32.42
C SER A 263 -26.95 5.84 33.17
N VAL A 264 -26.88 7.11 32.76
CA VAL A 264 -27.72 8.18 33.31
C VAL A 264 -29.20 7.90 33.06
N ILE A 265 -29.58 7.54 31.85
CA ILE A 265 -30.98 7.21 31.50
C ILE A 265 -31.45 6.02 32.37
N THR A 266 -30.66 4.96 32.48
CA THR A 266 -31.00 3.77 33.25
C THR A 266 -31.23 4.11 34.74
N ILE A 267 -30.33 4.91 35.34
CA ILE A 267 -30.45 5.31 36.72
C ILE A 267 -31.71 6.18 36.95
N VAL A 268 -31.95 7.15 36.06
CA VAL A 268 -33.14 8.03 36.18
C VAL A 268 -34.41 7.22 36.01
N MET A 269 -34.47 6.22 35.11
CA MET A 269 -35.63 5.34 34.91
C MET A 269 -35.84 4.35 36.06
N ALA A 270 -34.80 3.99 36.81
CA ALA A 270 -34.90 3.11 37.97
C ALA A 270 -35.61 3.80 39.17
N ILE A 271 -35.49 5.14 39.30
CA ILE A 271 -36.06 5.89 40.41
C ILE A 271 -37.59 5.70 40.55
N PRO A 272 -38.39 5.93 39.50
CA PRO A 272 -39.84 5.68 39.55
C PRO A 272 -40.17 4.22 39.91
N ASN A 273 -39.44 3.26 39.35
CA ASN A 273 -39.65 1.84 39.60
C ASN A 273 -39.44 1.49 41.09
N ILE A 274 -38.40 2.07 41.71
CA ILE A 274 -38.16 1.88 43.17
C ILE A 274 -39.27 2.49 43.97
N VAL A 275 -39.69 3.73 43.65
CA VAL A 275 -40.76 4.42 44.39
C VAL A 275 -42.08 3.67 44.27
N PHE A 276 -42.51 3.35 43.05
CA PHE A 276 -43.77 2.65 42.82
C PHE A 276 -43.73 1.20 43.29
N GLY A 277 -42.58 0.51 43.21
CA GLY A 277 -42.40 -0.81 43.78
C GLY A 277 -42.56 -0.82 45.30
N PHE A 278 -42.02 0.20 45.99
CA PHE A 278 -42.17 0.34 47.43
C PHE A 278 -43.62 0.60 47.83
N TYR A 279 -44.31 1.51 47.15
CA TYR A 279 -45.72 1.81 47.41
C TYR A 279 -46.69 0.73 46.93
N GLY A 280 -46.30 -0.16 46.03
CA GLY A 280 -47.06 -1.30 45.52
C GLY A 280 -46.94 -2.56 46.38
N MET A 281 -46.22 -2.55 47.51
CA MET A 281 -46.08 -3.70 48.40
C MET A 281 -47.34 -3.96 49.20
N ASN A 282 -47.74 -5.24 49.31
CA ASN A 282 -48.91 -5.66 50.13
C ASN A 282 -48.57 -5.79 51.65
N VAL A 283 -47.85 -4.79 52.16
CA VAL A 283 -47.52 -4.70 53.63
C VAL A 283 -47.97 -3.34 54.14
N GLY A 284 -48.42 -3.26 55.40
CA GLY A 284 -48.80 -1.99 56.00
C GLY A 284 -47.67 -0.98 55.94
N LEU A 285 -47.90 0.11 55.26
CA LEU A 285 -46.91 1.17 55.13
C LEU A 285 -46.93 2.07 56.37
N PRO A 286 -45.77 2.59 56.83
CA PRO A 286 -45.69 3.41 58.05
C PRO A 286 -46.46 4.73 57.96
N PHE A 287 -47.12 5.02 56.86
CA PHE A 287 -47.87 6.26 56.56
C PHE A 287 -49.36 6.02 56.31
N GLU A 288 -49.89 4.80 56.58
CA GLU A 288 -51.32 4.48 56.50
C GLU A 288 -52.09 5.36 57.48
N GLY A 289 -53.11 6.06 56.96
CA GLY A 289 -53.99 6.95 57.81
C GLY A 289 -53.60 8.43 57.79
N VAL A 290 -52.51 8.82 57.06
CA VAL A 290 -52.21 10.25 56.83
C VAL A 290 -52.80 10.67 55.51
N PRO A 291 -53.89 11.49 55.46
CA PRO A 291 -54.67 11.78 54.24
C PRO A 291 -53.80 12.40 53.07
N LEU A 292 -52.65 13.03 53.39
CA LEU A 292 -51.75 13.67 52.46
C LEU A 292 -50.78 12.68 51.85
N LEU A 293 -50.40 11.60 52.56
CA LEU A 293 -49.41 10.62 52.17
C LEU A 293 -50.03 9.35 51.54
N ASP A 294 -51.29 9.13 51.83
CA ASP A 294 -52.09 7.97 51.41
C ASP A 294 -52.78 8.20 50.01
N ASN A 295 -52.37 9.26 49.29
CA ASN A 295 -52.91 9.60 47.99
C ASN A 295 -51.89 9.21 46.90
N TRP A 296 -52.39 8.66 45.75
CA TRP A 296 -51.58 8.31 44.61
C TRP A 296 -50.71 9.48 44.08
N ALA A 297 -51.08 10.72 44.36
CA ALA A 297 -50.35 11.91 43.98
C ALA A 297 -49.01 12.05 44.71
N PHE A 298 -48.86 11.54 45.93
CA PHE A 298 -47.64 11.65 46.72
C PHE A 298 -46.46 10.82 46.13
N PRO A 299 -46.60 9.49 45.86
CA PRO A 299 -45.54 8.72 45.26
C PRO A 299 -45.16 9.23 43.86
N THR A 300 -46.14 9.72 43.08
CA THR A 300 -45.84 10.31 41.75
C THR A 300 -45.05 11.62 41.86
N LEU A 301 -45.39 12.49 42.79
CA LEU A 301 -44.64 13.72 43.07
C LEU A 301 -43.23 13.43 43.56
N LEU A 302 -43.12 12.47 44.50
CA LEU A 302 -41.84 12.04 45.09
C LEU A 302 -40.91 11.50 43.97
N ALA A 303 -41.41 10.62 43.09
CA ALA A 303 -40.67 10.08 41.96
C ALA A 303 -40.23 11.19 40.99
N ALA A 304 -41.13 12.12 40.66
CA ALA A 304 -40.81 13.23 39.76
C ALA A 304 -39.72 14.16 40.32
N VAL A 305 -39.83 14.53 41.63
CA VAL A 305 -38.81 15.36 42.27
C VAL A 305 -37.47 14.64 42.36
N ALA A 306 -37.44 13.34 42.69
CA ALA A 306 -36.23 12.56 42.75
C ALA A 306 -35.57 12.41 41.37
N CYS A 307 -36.35 12.21 40.28
CA CYS A 307 -35.86 12.20 38.91
C CYS A 307 -35.25 13.56 38.52
N LEU A 308 -35.91 14.67 38.85
CA LEU A 308 -35.40 16.01 38.57
C LEU A 308 -34.10 16.31 39.30
N ILE A 309 -33.99 15.91 40.54
CA ILE A 309 -32.77 16.04 41.36
C ILE A 309 -31.64 15.20 40.74
N ALA A 310 -31.92 13.94 40.40
CA ALA A 310 -30.94 13.07 39.77
C ALA A 310 -30.47 13.63 38.42
N ALA A 311 -31.39 14.05 37.53
CA ALA A 311 -31.09 14.67 36.28
C ALA A 311 -30.24 15.96 36.43
N TRP A 312 -30.57 16.79 37.43
CA TRP A 312 -29.79 18.00 37.74
C TRP A 312 -28.36 17.68 38.21
N ILE A 313 -28.20 16.66 39.08
CA ILE A 313 -26.88 16.21 39.55
C ILE A 313 -26.04 15.71 38.40
N PHE A 314 -26.61 14.87 37.54
CA PHE A 314 -25.89 14.33 36.34
C PHE A 314 -25.53 15.42 35.37
N LYS A 315 -26.42 16.41 35.12
CA LYS A 315 -26.13 17.59 34.29
C LYS A 315 -24.98 18.39 34.86
N ARG A 316 -24.98 18.64 36.20
CA ARG A 316 -23.92 19.39 36.90
C ARG A 316 -22.55 18.69 36.86
N LYS A 317 -22.55 17.34 36.86
CA LYS A 317 -21.32 16.53 36.73
C LYS A 317 -20.83 16.36 35.26
N GLY A 318 -21.47 16.98 34.30
CA GLY A 318 -21.07 16.89 32.89
C GLY A 318 -21.30 15.49 32.27
N MET A 319 -22.22 14.71 32.86
CA MET A 319 -22.54 13.36 32.33
C MET A 319 -23.67 13.37 31.31
N TRP A 320 -24.20 14.53 30.97
CA TRP A 320 -25.34 14.73 30.07
C TRP A 320 -24.94 15.58 28.83
N HIS A 321 -23.73 15.39 28.31
CA HIS A 321 -23.32 16.02 27.03
C HIS A 321 -22.92 14.95 26.07
#